data_f236060cce3f2cf741759897325cb17f
#
_entry.id   f236060cce3f2cf741759897325cb17f
#
_cell.length_a   1.000
_cell.length_b   1.000
_cell.length_c   1.000
_cell.angle_alpha   90.00
_cell.angle_beta   90.00
_cell.angle_gamma   90.00
#
_symmetry.space_group_name_H-M   'P 1'
#
loop_
_entity.id
_entity.type
_entity.pdbx_description
1 polymer ?
#
loop_
_entity_poly.entity_id
_entity_poly.type
_entity_poly.pdbx_seq_one_letter_code
_entity_poly.pdbx_strand_id
1 'polypeptide(L)'
;VSLVSTIDKNRTVGRPVVYFMIDIYTRIILAVSVAFDNNSILGVTNLFINLADDKHEYCQKYGLNFDDEKLWPSNIIPKRLRVDRGAEFKSKEFGRICNELGIEKQIVPGGSGSLKGVVEQSFHQMHSSQNEHLENYGLIEKRHDSKHHKESTLTIDDYTKMVINFVLMHNQQYDKNYHITKDMLNNKVQPVPAELWQYGVGKYGSPRPIKDRTQYLFNLMTPVNARISRRGISYDGLWYIAEHDAELANKNR
;
A
#
# COMPACT_ATOMS: atom_id res chain seq x y z
N VAL A 1 12.15 12.25 5.76
CA VAL A 1 12.57 11.84 7.12
C VAL A 1 13.50 10.65 7.02
N SER A 2 14.57 10.64 7.82
CA SER A 2 15.40 9.45 8.04
C SER A 2 14.87 8.72 9.26
N LEU A 3 14.86 7.38 9.21
CA LEU A 3 14.37 6.54 10.30
C LEU A 3 15.52 5.81 10.98
N VAL A 4 15.31 5.45 12.24
CA VAL A 4 16.22 4.64 13.04
C VAL A 4 15.75 3.19 13.14
N SER A 5 16.67 2.31 13.50
CA SER A 5 16.38 0.89 13.71
C SER A 5 15.40 0.70 14.89
N THR A 6 14.47 -0.23 14.76
CA THR A 6 13.59 -0.65 15.86
C THR A 6 14.34 -1.37 16.98
N ILE A 7 15.50 -1.97 16.65
CA ILE A 7 16.32 -2.72 17.60
C ILE A 7 17.37 -1.80 18.24
N ASP A 8 18.01 -0.95 17.46
CA ASP A 8 19.05 -0.02 17.93
C ASP A 8 18.73 1.40 17.45
N LYS A 9 18.14 2.20 18.31
CA LYS A 9 17.72 3.59 18.02
C LYS A 9 18.88 4.54 17.70
N ASN A 10 20.13 4.16 17.97
CA ASN A 10 21.30 4.94 17.59
C ASN A 10 21.73 4.69 16.14
N ARG A 11 21.14 3.70 15.48
CA ARG A 11 21.46 3.33 14.10
C ARG A 11 20.42 3.85 13.14
N THR A 12 20.79 4.79 12.28
CA THR A 12 19.96 5.24 11.16
C THR A 12 19.86 4.13 10.10
N VAL A 13 18.64 3.78 9.69
CA VAL A 13 18.37 2.71 8.70
C VAL A 13 18.18 3.27 7.31
N GLY A 14 17.57 4.44 7.17
CA GLY A 14 17.37 5.07 5.88
C GLY A 14 16.05 5.87 5.78
N ARG A 15 15.66 6.15 4.54
CA ARG A 15 14.42 6.88 4.23
C ARG A 15 13.34 5.90 3.82
N PRO A 16 12.14 5.98 4.40
CA PRO A 16 11.02 5.13 3.98
C PRO A 16 10.50 5.56 2.61
N VAL A 17 10.01 4.59 1.87
CA VAL A 17 9.23 4.77 0.65
C VAL A 17 7.77 4.44 0.97
N VAL A 18 6.86 5.30 0.56
CA VAL A 18 5.42 5.13 0.76
C VAL A 18 4.75 4.90 -0.58
N TYR A 19 3.92 3.88 -0.66
CA TYR A 19 3.04 3.64 -1.79
C TYR A 19 1.59 3.81 -1.35
N PHE A 20 0.79 4.48 -2.17
CA PHE A 20 -0.66 4.59 -2.01
C PHE A 20 -1.39 3.95 -3.18
N MET A 21 -2.51 3.30 -2.89
CA MET A 21 -3.51 2.92 -3.88
C MET A 21 -4.74 3.80 -3.66
N ILE A 22 -5.05 4.64 -4.65
CA ILE A 22 -6.10 5.66 -4.56
C ILE A 22 -7.13 5.41 -5.64
N ASP A 23 -8.41 5.39 -5.27
CA ASP A 23 -9.49 5.37 -6.26
C ASP A 23 -9.60 6.73 -6.97
N ILE A 24 -9.54 6.70 -8.29
CA ILE A 24 -9.49 7.93 -9.08
C ILE A 24 -10.81 8.72 -9.02
N TYR A 25 -11.94 8.02 -8.90
CA TYR A 25 -13.25 8.65 -8.87
C TYR A 25 -13.54 9.30 -7.52
N THR A 26 -13.32 8.59 -6.45
CA THR A 26 -13.70 9.01 -5.09
C THR A 26 -12.58 9.70 -4.32
N ARG A 27 -11.33 9.55 -4.78
CA ARG A 27 -10.10 10.03 -4.12
C ARG A 27 -9.76 9.27 -2.82
N ILE A 28 -10.53 8.25 -2.47
CA ILE A 28 -10.28 7.45 -1.27
C ILE A 28 -8.96 6.68 -1.40
N ILE A 29 -8.17 6.68 -0.33
CA ILE A 29 -6.97 5.85 -0.23
C ILE A 29 -7.42 4.46 0.23
N LEU A 30 -7.24 3.45 -0.63
CA LEU A 30 -7.67 2.07 -0.39
C LEU A 30 -6.59 1.23 0.30
N ALA A 31 -5.33 1.49 -0.02
CA ALA A 31 -4.22 0.75 0.57
C ALA A 31 -2.97 1.62 0.69
N VAL A 32 -2.11 1.23 1.62
CA VAL A 32 -0.82 1.86 1.89
C VAL A 32 0.25 0.81 2.14
N SER A 33 1.47 1.12 1.70
CA SER A 33 2.66 0.35 2.05
C SER A 33 3.78 1.31 2.43
N VAL A 34 4.46 1.04 3.52
CA VAL A 34 5.64 1.76 4.00
C VAL A 34 6.79 0.77 4.09
N ALA A 35 7.87 1.02 3.36
CA ALA A 35 9.04 0.13 3.30
C ALA A 35 10.32 0.94 3.08
N PHE A 36 11.48 0.29 3.20
CA PHE A 36 12.76 0.92 2.87
C PHE A 36 13.18 0.67 1.41
N ASP A 37 12.55 -0.30 0.75
CA ASP A 37 12.91 -0.70 -0.61
C ASP A 37 12.35 0.28 -1.63
N ASN A 38 13.24 1.02 -2.27
CA ASN A 38 12.87 1.96 -3.33
C ASN A 38 12.68 1.21 -4.66
N ASN A 39 11.64 1.56 -5.41
CA ASN A 39 11.30 0.96 -6.71
C ASN A 39 11.22 -0.58 -6.66
N SER A 40 10.72 -1.12 -5.56
CA SER A 40 10.70 -2.55 -5.27
C SER A 40 9.34 -3.16 -5.53
N ILE A 41 9.34 -4.34 -6.16
CA ILE A 41 8.14 -5.17 -6.28
C ILE A 41 7.59 -5.55 -4.90
N LEU A 42 8.43 -5.66 -3.86
CA LEU A 42 8.00 -5.93 -2.50
C LEU A 42 7.10 -4.83 -1.93
N GLY A 43 7.45 -3.55 -2.16
CA GLY A 43 6.62 -2.43 -1.74
C GLY A 43 5.23 -2.47 -2.39
N VAL A 44 5.18 -2.83 -3.68
CA VAL A 44 3.92 -3.01 -4.41
C VAL A 44 3.15 -4.25 -3.92
N THR A 45 3.84 -5.37 -3.68
CA THR A 45 3.22 -6.57 -3.11
C THR A 45 2.61 -6.30 -1.74
N ASN A 46 3.33 -5.58 -0.86
CA ASN A 46 2.82 -5.16 0.45
C ASN A 46 1.58 -4.24 0.33
N LEU A 47 1.53 -3.40 -0.70
CA LEU A 47 0.36 -2.59 -0.99
C LEU A 47 -0.87 -3.46 -1.32
N PHE A 48 -0.70 -4.53 -2.10
CA PHE A 48 -1.77 -5.49 -2.38
C PHE A 48 -2.15 -6.32 -1.15
N ILE A 49 -1.18 -6.71 -0.32
CA ILE A 49 -1.46 -7.38 0.96
C ILE A 49 -2.32 -6.48 1.84
N ASN A 50 -1.93 -5.20 1.99
CA ASN A 50 -2.70 -4.25 2.77
C ASN A 50 -4.12 -4.02 2.20
N LEU A 51 -4.32 -4.11 0.89
CA LEU A 51 -5.66 -4.03 0.28
C LEU A 51 -6.57 -5.18 0.74
N ALA A 52 -6.00 -6.36 1.02
CA ALA A 52 -6.70 -7.54 1.50
C ALA A 52 -6.82 -7.62 3.03
N ASP A 53 -6.00 -6.85 3.75
CA ASP A 53 -5.99 -6.88 5.21
C ASP A 53 -7.26 -6.25 5.79
N ASP A 54 -7.74 -6.84 6.89
CA ASP A 54 -8.67 -6.19 7.77
C ASP A 54 -8.05 -4.90 8.31
N LYS A 55 -8.73 -3.77 8.07
CA LYS A 55 -8.18 -2.45 8.41
C LYS A 55 -8.21 -2.19 9.91
N HIS A 56 -9.13 -2.81 10.63
CA HIS A 56 -9.20 -2.72 12.08
C HIS A 56 -7.98 -3.41 12.71
N GLU A 57 -7.72 -4.66 12.35
CA GLU A 57 -6.54 -5.41 12.82
C GLU A 57 -5.24 -4.70 12.41
N TYR A 58 -5.18 -4.19 11.17
CA TYR A 58 -4.02 -3.46 10.69
C TYR A 58 -3.75 -2.19 11.52
N CYS A 59 -4.77 -1.40 11.85
CA CYS A 59 -4.64 -0.21 12.69
C CYS A 59 -4.25 -0.58 14.13
N GLN A 60 -4.85 -1.62 14.70
CA GLN A 60 -4.53 -2.10 16.05
C GLN A 60 -3.06 -2.50 16.20
N LYS A 61 -2.45 -3.10 15.18
CA LYS A 61 -1.03 -3.44 15.17
C LYS A 61 -0.13 -2.23 15.44
N TYR A 62 -0.56 -1.02 15.03
CA TYR A 62 0.16 0.23 15.25
C TYR A 62 -0.42 1.06 16.42
N GLY A 63 -1.27 0.45 17.24
CA GLY A 63 -1.87 1.11 18.41
C GLY A 63 -2.86 2.22 18.06
N LEU A 64 -3.58 2.07 16.94
CA LEU A 64 -4.64 2.96 16.51
C LEU A 64 -5.99 2.24 16.59
N ASN A 65 -7.00 2.95 17.12
CA ASN A 65 -8.37 2.49 17.09
C ASN A 65 -9.05 3.00 15.80
N PHE A 66 -9.78 2.12 15.15
CA PHE A 66 -10.48 2.40 13.92
C PHE A 66 -11.82 1.66 13.97
N ASP A 67 -12.92 2.42 14.09
CA ASP A 67 -14.24 1.85 14.38
C ASP A 67 -15.20 1.91 13.19
N ASP A 68 -14.86 2.63 12.11
CA ASP A 68 -15.75 2.80 10.95
C ASP A 68 -15.13 2.21 9.67
N GLU A 69 -15.51 0.97 9.34
CA GLU A 69 -15.09 0.27 8.12
C GLU A 69 -15.38 1.05 6.82
N LYS A 70 -16.34 2.01 6.84
CA LYS A 70 -16.64 2.85 5.68
C LYS A 70 -15.53 3.83 5.35
N LEU A 71 -14.71 4.19 6.35
CA LEU A 71 -13.62 5.13 6.17
C LEU A 71 -12.44 4.54 5.41
N TRP A 72 -12.20 3.24 5.53
CA TRP A 72 -11.09 2.58 4.87
C TRP A 72 -11.49 1.19 4.37
N PRO A 73 -12.05 1.10 3.16
CA PRO A 73 -12.51 -0.16 2.58
C PRO A 73 -11.36 -1.15 2.38
N SER A 74 -11.66 -2.42 2.57
CA SER A 74 -10.73 -3.53 2.38
C SER A 74 -11.36 -4.66 1.57
N ASN A 75 -10.60 -5.74 1.38
CA ASN A 75 -11.06 -6.99 0.78
C ASN A 75 -11.63 -6.82 -0.64
N ILE A 76 -11.00 -5.98 -1.45
CA ILE A 76 -11.42 -5.65 -2.81
C ILE A 76 -10.29 -5.88 -3.82
N ILE A 77 -10.67 -6.16 -5.08
CA ILE A 77 -9.74 -6.25 -6.20
C ILE A 77 -10.12 -5.17 -7.21
N PRO A 78 -9.23 -4.22 -7.54
CA PRO A 78 -9.49 -3.21 -8.54
C PRO A 78 -9.65 -3.84 -9.92
N LYS A 79 -10.56 -3.31 -10.73
CA LYS A 79 -10.71 -3.74 -12.13
C LYS A 79 -9.54 -3.26 -12.99
N ARG A 80 -9.04 -2.06 -12.71
CA ARG A 80 -7.99 -1.38 -13.48
C ARG A 80 -7.03 -0.67 -12.54
N LEU A 81 -5.75 -0.77 -12.85
CA LEU A 81 -4.68 -0.04 -12.17
C LEU A 81 -3.96 0.88 -13.14
N ARG A 82 -3.89 2.16 -12.79
CA ARG A 82 -3.08 3.14 -13.49
C ARG A 82 -1.81 3.39 -12.70
N VAL A 83 -0.69 3.20 -13.35
CA VAL A 83 0.64 3.33 -12.76
C VAL A 83 1.54 4.16 -13.67
N ASP A 84 2.57 4.77 -13.09
CA ASP A 84 3.57 5.49 -13.86
C ASP A 84 4.57 4.52 -14.53
N ARG A 85 5.69 5.08 -15.03
CA ARG A 85 6.75 4.30 -15.68
C ARG A 85 7.84 3.82 -14.71
N GLY A 86 7.54 3.70 -13.41
CA GLY A 86 8.43 3.13 -12.43
C GLY A 86 8.95 1.75 -12.84
N ALA A 87 10.18 1.42 -12.45
CA ALA A 87 10.80 0.14 -12.82
C ALA A 87 10.01 -1.04 -12.27
N GLU A 88 9.49 -0.92 -11.06
CA GLU A 88 8.64 -1.89 -10.38
C GLU A 88 7.38 -2.21 -11.19
N PHE A 89 6.73 -1.19 -11.76
CA PHE A 89 5.49 -1.35 -12.55
C PHE A 89 5.73 -1.89 -13.96
N LYS A 90 6.97 -1.80 -14.47
CA LYS A 90 7.36 -2.42 -15.74
C LYS A 90 7.85 -3.86 -15.58
N SER A 91 8.08 -4.30 -14.35
CA SER A 91 8.59 -5.63 -14.06
C SER A 91 7.65 -6.72 -14.60
N LYS A 92 8.24 -7.87 -14.96
CA LYS A 92 7.47 -9.06 -15.35
C LYS A 92 6.60 -9.55 -14.22
N GLU A 93 7.10 -9.42 -12.98
CA GLU A 93 6.44 -9.86 -11.77
C GLU A 93 5.17 -9.05 -11.50
N PHE A 94 5.22 -7.73 -11.63
CA PHE A 94 4.01 -6.90 -11.52
C PHE A 94 2.98 -7.25 -12.61
N GLY A 95 3.45 -7.52 -13.83
CA GLY A 95 2.60 -8.01 -14.91
C GLY A 95 1.92 -9.32 -14.58
N ARG A 96 2.65 -10.28 -13.99
CA ARG A 96 2.13 -11.56 -13.52
C ARG A 96 1.06 -11.36 -12.45
N ILE A 97 1.35 -10.58 -11.40
CA ILE A 97 0.39 -10.26 -10.32
C ILE A 97 -0.91 -9.69 -10.91
N CYS A 98 -0.82 -8.71 -11.81
CA CYS A 98 -2.01 -8.14 -12.43
C CYS A 98 -2.82 -9.18 -13.23
N ASN A 99 -2.14 -10.07 -13.97
CA ASN A 99 -2.80 -11.13 -14.74
C ASN A 99 -3.49 -12.15 -13.82
N GLU A 100 -2.81 -12.64 -12.80
CA GLU A 100 -3.35 -13.60 -11.83
C GLU A 100 -4.58 -13.04 -11.08
N LEU A 101 -4.53 -11.76 -10.75
CA LEU A 101 -5.64 -11.07 -10.10
C LEU A 101 -6.71 -10.56 -11.09
N GLY A 102 -6.50 -10.72 -12.40
CA GLY A 102 -7.41 -10.23 -13.45
C GLY A 102 -7.56 -8.71 -13.42
N ILE A 103 -6.46 -7.99 -13.21
CA ILE A 103 -6.40 -6.52 -13.15
C ILE A 103 -5.88 -5.99 -14.48
N GLU A 104 -6.62 -5.07 -15.10
CA GLU A 104 -6.16 -4.35 -16.29
C GLU A 104 -5.08 -3.33 -15.90
N LYS A 105 -3.85 -3.57 -16.32
CA LYS A 105 -2.73 -2.65 -16.09
C LYS A 105 -2.68 -1.56 -17.16
N GLN A 106 -2.69 -0.29 -16.76
CA GLN A 106 -2.51 0.87 -17.63
C GLN A 106 -1.28 1.66 -17.19
N ILE A 107 -0.26 1.69 -18.05
CA ILE A 107 0.92 2.54 -17.83
C ILE A 107 0.64 3.92 -18.43
N VAL A 108 0.64 4.95 -17.57
CA VAL A 108 0.38 6.33 -18.00
C VAL A 108 1.66 6.94 -18.57
N PRO A 109 1.62 7.56 -19.76
CA PRO A 109 2.75 8.30 -20.29
C PRO A 109 3.19 9.42 -19.35
N GLY A 110 4.50 9.68 -19.28
CA GLY A 110 5.02 10.85 -18.56
C GLY A 110 4.44 12.13 -19.14
N GLY A 111 3.99 13.07 -18.29
CA GLY A 111 3.40 14.34 -18.71
C GLY A 111 1.87 14.40 -18.70
N SER A 112 1.16 13.32 -18.38
CA SER A 112 -0.31 13.30 -18.24
C SER A 112 -0.70 13.91 -16.88
N GLY A 113 -0.64 15.24 -16.75
CA GLY A 113 -0.79 15.97 -15.49
C GLY A 113 -2.07 15.68 -14.70
N SER A 114 -3.22 15.41 -15.36
CA SER A 114 -4.50 15.23 -14.67
C SER A 114 -4.61 13.89 -13.91
N LEU A 115 -3.93 12.83 -14.37
CA LEU A 115 -4.00 11.50 -13.77
C LEU A 115 -2.95 11.28 -12.67
N LYS A 116 -1.81 11.97 -12.80
CA LYS A 116 -0.73 11.97 -11.83
C LYS A 116 -1.03 12.90 -10.66
N GLY A 117 -1.80 13.97 -10.93
CA GLY A 117 -2.14 15.01 -9.95
C GLY A 117 -2.82 14.50 -8.69
N VAL A 118 -3.63 13.42 -8.78
CA VAL A 118 -4.34 12.87 -7.60
C VAL A 118 -3.35 12.30 -6.59
N VAL A 119 -2.45 11.45 -7.05
CA VAL A 119 -1.45 10.79 -6.17
C VAL A 119 -0.43 11.84 -5.69
N GLU A 120 0.05 12.71 -6.59
CA GLU A 120 0.98 13.80 -6.24
C GLU A 120 0.35 14.76 -5.22
N GLN A 121 -0.92 15.10 -5.36
CA GLN A 121 -1.64 15.94 -4.42
C GLN A 121 -1.77 15.27 -3.04
N SER A 122 -2.08 13.97 -2.99
CA SER A 122 -2.14 13.24 -1.72
C SER A 122 -0.79 13.17 -1.02
N PHE A 123 0.32 12.96 -1.77
CA PHE A 123 1.66 13.04 -1.19
C PHE A 123 2.00 14.45 -0.72
N HIS A 124 1.64 15.48 -1.47
CA HIS A 124 1.85 16.86 -1.06
C HIS A 124 1.07 17.20 0.23
N GLN A 125 -0.19 16.78 0.31
CA GLN A 125 -1.01 16.94 1.52
C GLN A 125 -0.40 16.19 2.72
N MET A 126 0.06 14.93 2.51
CA MET A 126 0.74 14.17 3.54
C MET A 126 1.99 14.89 4.04
N HIS A 127 2.85 15.35 3.15
CA HIS A 127 4.06 16.09 3.54
C HIS A 127 3.72 17.37 4.28
N SER A 128 2.75 18.15 3.79
CA SER A 128 2.35 19.41 4.43
C SER A 128 1.76 19.19 5.83
N SER A 129 0.94 18.14 6.03
CA SER A 129 0.35 17.83 7.32
C SER A 129 1.36 17.27 8.33
N GLN A 130 2.43 16.65 7.84
CA GLN A 130 3.44 16.03 8.69
C GLN A 130 4.64 16.94 8.98
N ASN A 131 4.91 17.96 8.15
CA ASN A 131 6.09 18.81 8.27
C ASN A 131 6.20 19.46 9.65
N GLU A 132 5.13 20.06 10.18
CA GLU A 132 5.12 20.67 11.49
C GLU A 132 5.44 19.68 12.62
N HIS A 133 5.02 18.42 12.49
CA HIS A 133 5.29 17.36 13.46
C HIS A 133 6.67 16.74 13.29
N LEU A 134 7.26 16.82 12.09
CA LEU A 134 8.53 16.18 11.76
C LEU A 134 9.74 17.10 11.90
N GLU A 135 9.56 18.41 12.07
CA GLU A 135 10.66 19.38 12.22
C GLU A 135 11.66 18.99 13.32
N ASN A 136 11.17 18.39 14.42
CA ASN A 136 11.98 17.96 15.56
C ASN A 136 12.47 16.49 15.46
N TYR A 137 12.17 15.78 14.37
CA TYR A 137 12.44 14.34 14.22
C TYR A 137 13.30 13.99 13.00
N GLY A 138 14.20 14.91 12.58
CA GLY A 138 15.09 14.66 11.47
C GLY A 138 14.45 14.84 10.09
N LEU A 139 13.58 15.85 9.95
CA LEU A 139 13.04 16.28 8.66
C LEU A 139 14.18 16.76 7.76
N ILE A 140 14.25 16.25 6.54
CA ILE A 140 15.25 16.64 5.57
C ILE A 140 14.63 17.66 4.62
N GLU A 141 14.90 18.94 4.85
CA GLU A 141 14.43 20.03 4.00
C GLU A 141 15.21 20.14 2.68
N LYS A 142 16.49 19.82 2.67
CA LYS A 142 17.35 19.93 1.48
C LYS A 142 18.02 18.59 1.15
N ARG A 143 18.14 18.30 -0.14
CA ARG A 143 18.63 17.01 -0.68
C ARG A 143 20.05 16.60 -0.22
N HIS A 144 20.84 17.52 0.35
CA HIS A 144 22.25 17.35 0.76
C HIS A 144 22.50 17.67 2.24
N ASP A 145 21.46 17.80 3.07
CA ASP A 145 21.65 18.14 4.47
C ASP A 145 21.99 16.90 5.29
N SER A 146 23.27 16.79 5.69
CA SER A 146 23.79 15.65 6.46
C SER A 146 23.54 15.75 7.97
N LYS A 147 23.13 16.92 8.48
CA LYS A 147 22.96 17.16 9.92
C LYS A 147 21.73 16.44 10.49
N HIS A 148 20.66 16.32 9.70
CA HIS A 148 19.39 15.74 10.15
C HIS A 148 19.42 14.23 10.39
N HIS A 149 20.42 13.51 9.89
CA HIS A 149 20.57 12.08 10.20
C HIS A 149 20.84 11.82 11.70
N LYS A 150 21.43 12.80 12.41
CA LYS A 150 21.74 12.67 13.83
C LYS A 150 20.53 12.97 14.75
N GLU A 151 19.51 13.59 14.21
CA GLU A 151 18.27 13.97 14.93
C GLU A 151 17.15 12.96 14.71
N SER A 152 17.39 11.92 13.91
CA SER A 152 16.40 10.88 13.62
C SER A 152 16.11 10.06 14.87
N THR A 153 14.84 9.98 15.25
CA THR A 153 14.37 9.23 16.42
C THR A 153 13.19 8.30 16.11
N LEU A 154 12.53 8.51 14.96
CA LEU A 154 11.37 7.73 14.57
C LEU A 154 11.78 6.37 14.00
N THR A 155 11.09 5.33 14.41
CA THR A 155 11.15 4.00 13.81
C THR A 155 10.23 3.89 12.60
N ILE A 156 10.31 2.78 11.86
CA ILE A 156 9.39 2.51 10.75
C ILE A 156 7.94 2.36 11.25
N ASP A 157 7.76 1.81 12.45
CA ASP A 157 6.42 1.63 13.04
C ASP A 157 5.81 2.99 13.42
N ASP A 158 6.60 3.89 14.03
CA ASP A 158 6.15 5.25 14.33
C ASP A 158 5.76 6.00 13.05
N TYR A 159 6.58 5.90 12.02
CA TYR A 159 6.28 6.54 10.73
C TYR A 159 5.07 5.91 10.04
N THR A 160 4.93 4.59 10.07
CA THR A 160 3.75 3.89 9.54
C THR A 160 2.49 4.33 10.25
N LYS A 161 2.53 4.48 11.58
CA LYS A 161 1.43 5.03 12.37
C LYS A 161 1.02 6.43 11.90
N MET A 162 1.99 7.29 11.62
CA MET A 162 1.71 8.65 11.09
C MET A 162 1.06 8.58 9.71
N VAL A 163 1.53 7.67 8.84
CA VAL A 163 0.93 7.47 7.51
C VAL A 163 -0.49 6.93 7.60
N ILE A 164 -0.77 6.00 8.52
CA ILE A 164 -2.13 5.50 8.76
C ILE A 164 -3.05 6.63 9.23
N ASN A 165 -2.62 7.44 10.18
CA ASN A 165 -3.39 8.61 10.63
C ASN A 165 -3.69 9.56 9.47
N PHE A 166 -2.71 9.81 8.59
CA PHE A 166 -2.94 10.60 7.38
C PHE A 166 -4.02 9.97 6.49
N VAL A 167 -3.98 8.65 6.25
CA VAL A 167 -4.99 7.95 5.44
C VAL A 167 -6.39 8.13 6.03
N LEU A 168 -6.55 7.92 7.33
CA LEU A 168 -7.83 8.08 8.02
C LEU A 168 -8.34 9.53 7.95
N MET A 169 -7.48 10.52 8.15
CA MET A 169 -7.82 11.94 8.00
C MET A 169 -8.20 12.27 6.56
N HIS A 170 -7.39 11.86 5.59
CA HIS A 170 -7.64 12.11 4.17
C HIS A 170 -8.99 11.56 3.71
N ASN A 171 -9.31 10.34 4.12
CA ASN A 171 -10.56 9.68 3.72
C ASN A 171 -11.81 10.33 4.32
N GLN A 172 -11.67 11.14 5.38
CA GLN A 172 -12.74 11.90 6.03
C GLN A 172 -12.75 13.39 5.65
N GLN A 173 -11.70 13.87 4.99
CA GLN A 173 -11.53 15.28 4.73
C GLN A 173 -12.39 15.74 3.55
N TYR A 174 -13.06 16.90 3.74
CA TYR A 174 -13.81 17.56 2.67
C TYR A 174 -12.86 18.05 1.56
N ASP A 175 -13.05 17.57 0.32
CA ASP A 175 -12.28 18.01 -0.85
C ASP A 175 -12.98 19.19 -1.53
N LYS A 176 -12.49 20.39 -1.30
CA LYS A 176 -13.01 21.65 -1.87
C LYS A 176 -12.95 21.68 -3.41
N ASN A 177 -12.04 20.91 -4.00
CA ASN A 177 -11.78 20.91 -5.43
C ASN A 177 -12.50 19.76 -6.16
N TYR A 178 -13.23 18.92 -5.43
CA TYR A 178 -13.96 17.81 -6.04
C TYR A 178 -15.19 18.33 -6.80
N HIS A 179 -15.34 17.88 -8.03
CA HIS A 179 -16.48 18.28 -8.88
C HIS A 179 -17.72 17.47 -8.53
N ILE A 180 -18.63 18.09 -7.77
CA ILE A 180 -19.93 17.50 -7.41
C ILE A 180 -20.89 17.59 -8.60
N THR A 181 -21.47 16.44 -8.99
CA THR A 181 -22.48 16.37 -10.05
C THR A 181 -23.88 16.71 -9.51
N LYS A 182 -24.83 17.05 -10.41
CA LYS A 182 -26.23 17.30 -10.04
C LYS A 182 -26.85 16.10 -9.32
N ASP A 183 -26.51 14.89 -9.73
CA ASP A 183 -27.03 13.67 -9.12
C ASP A 183 -26.50 13.48 -7.68
N MET A 184 -25.23 13.78 -7.44
CA MET A 184 -24.66 13.78 -6.10
C MET A 184 -25.33 14.82 -5.19
N LEU A 185 -25.59 16.04 -5.73
CA LEU A 185 -26.33 17.07 -4.99
C LEU A 185 -27.73 16.62 -4.60
N ASN A 186 -28.47 16.01 -5.54
CA ASN A 186 -29.82 15.48 -5.29
C ASN A 186 -29.81 14.39 -4.22
N ASN A 187 -28.74 13.60 -4.14
CA ASN A 187 -28.54 12.55 -3.13
C ASN A 187 -27.82 13.06 -1.87
N LYS A 188 -27.58 14.38 -1.74
CA LYS A 188 -26.94 15.03 -0.58
C LYS A 188 -25.55 14.47 -0.26
N VAL A 189 -24.81 14.00 -1.27
CA VAL A 189 -23.46 13.45 -1.11
C VAL A 189 -22.48 14.59 -0.91
N GLN A 190 -21.71 14.52 0.16
CA GLN A 190 -20.63 15.47 0.41
C GLN A 190 -19.36 15.05 -0.36
N PRO A 191 -18.49 15.99 -0.77
CA PRO A 191 -17.20 15.68 -1.40
C PRO A 191 -16.16 15.21 -0.35
N VAL A 192 -16.48 14.15 0.34
CA VAL A 192 -15.64 13.44 1.29
C VAL A 192 -15.32 12.07 0.68
N PRO A 193 -14.05 11.66 0.54
CA PRO A 193 -13.69 10.42 -0.14
C PRO A 193 -14.48 9.19 0.32
N ALA A 194 -14.69 9.02 1.62
CA ALA A 194 -15.46 7.90 2.15
C ALA A 194 -16.95 7.95 1.74
N GLU A 195 -17.58 9.13 1.76
CA GLU A 195 -18.97 9.29 1.31
C GLU A 195 -19.12 9.07 -0.20
N LEU A 196 -18.16 9.62 -0.98
CA LEU A 196 -18.11 9.42 -2.43
C LEU A 196 -17.95 7.94 -2.78
N TRP A 197 -17.17 7.19 -1.98
CA TRP A 197 -17.02 5.75 -2.14
C TRP A 197 -18.33 5.02 -1.90
N GLN A 198 -19.01 5.29 -0.79
CA GLN A 198 -20.31 4.69 -0.47
C GLN A 198 -21.36 4.99 -1.56
N TYR A 199 -21.41 6.25 -2.00
CA TYR A 199 -22.27 6.64 -3.12
C TYR A 199 -21.93 5.89 -4.41
N GLY A 200 -20.64 5.79 -4.75
CA GLY A 200 -20.15 5.08 -5.92
C GLY A 200 -20.52 3.59 -5.89
N VAL A 201 -20.32 2.93 -4.74
CA VAL A 201 -20.70 1.53 -4.52
C VAL A 201 -22.21 1.35 -4.69
N GLY A 202 -23.02 2.22 -4.09
CA GLY A 202 -24.48 2.17 -4.23
C GLY A 202 -24.97 2.36 -5.67
N LYS A 203 -24.30 3.21 -6.44
CA LYS A 203 -24.71 3.56 -7.81
C LYS A 203 -24.18 2.62 -8.88
N TYR A 204 -22.94 2.17 -8.76
CA TYR A 204 -22.22 1.41 -9.79
C TYR A 204 -21.96 -0.04 -9.40
N GLY A 205 -22.34 -0.43 -8.21
CA GLY A 205 -22.09 -1.75 -7.63
C GLY A 205 -20.76 -1.84 -6.88
N SER A 206 -20.67 -2.83 -6.01
CA SER A 206 -19.46 -3.10 -5.22
C SER A 206 -18.31 -3.56 -6.12
N PRO A 207 -17.08 -3.17 -5.80
CA PRO A 207 -15.91 -3.75 -6.41
C PRO A 207 -15.86 -5.27 -6.22
N ARG A 208 -15.08 -5.95 -7.03
CA ARG A 208 -14.90 -7.40 -6.93
C ARG A 208 -14.24 -7.76 -5.60
N PRO A 209 -14.89 -8.60 -4.74
CA PRO A 209 -14.31 -8.98 -3.45
C PRO A 209 -13.19 -10.03 -3.62
N ILE A 210 -12.29 -10.07 -2.66
CA ILE A 210 -11.33 -11.17 -2.48
C ILE A 210 -12.09 -12.31 -1.81
N LYS A 211 -12.43 -13.36 -2.57
CA LYS A 211 -13.23 -14.49 -2.06
C LYS A 211 -12.41 -15.45 -1.21
N ASP A 212 -11.17 -15.69 -1.60
CA ASP A 212 -10.22 -16.55 -0.92
C ASP A 212 -8.92 -15.78 -0.67
N ARG A 213 -8.71 -15.41 0.58
CA ARG A 213 -7.52 -14.64 0.99
C ARG A 213 -6.24 -15.46 0.80
N THR A 214 -6.28 -16.76 1.04
CA THR A 214 -5.10 -17.63 0.89
C THR A 214 -4.67 -17.71 -0.56
N GLN A 215 -5.62 -17.96 -1.48
CA GLN A 215 -5.35 -17.96 -2.91
C GLN A 215 -4.89 -16.59 -3.41
N TYR A 216 -5.49 -15.50 -2.90
CA TYR A 216 -5.09 -14.15 -3.23
C TYR A 216 -3.63 -13.88 -2.84
N LEU A 217 -3.23 -14.20 -1.60
CA LEU A 217 -1.86 -14.05 -1.12
C LEU A 217 -0.89 -14.94 -1.91
N PHE A 218 -1.29 -16.15 -2.22
CA PHE A 218 -0.49 -17.06 -3.06
C PHE A 218 -0.20 -16.47 -4.44
N ASN A 219 -1.18 -15.81 -5.06
CA ASN A 219 -1.01 -15.15 -6.35
C ASN A 219 -0.05 -13.94 -6.28
N LEU A 220 0.16 -13.36 -5.09
CA LEU A 220 1.14 -12.29 -4.88
C LEU A 220 2.56 -12.80 -4.69
N MET A 221 2.76 -14.06 -4.33
CA MET A 221 4.08 -14.63 -4.08
C MET A 221 4.85 -14.79 -5.39
N THR A 222 6.13 -14.41 -5.37
CA THR A 222 7.03 -14.64 -6.50
C THR A 222 7.41 -16.11 -6.57
N PRO A 223 7.10 -16.83 -7.67
CA PRO A 223 7.50 -18.21 -7.84
C PRO A 223 9.01 -18.32 -7.97
N VAL A 224 9.61 -19.29 -7.29
CA VAL A 224 11.04 -19.57 -7.34
C VAL A 224 11.29 -21.04 -7.71
N ASN A 225 12.41 -21.28 -8.36
CA ASN A 225 12.85 -22.65 -8.64
C ASN A 225 13.54 -23.22 -7.41
N ALA A 226 13.04 -24.35 -6.91
CA ALA A 226 13.63 -25.07 -5.81
C ALA A 226 13.95 -26.52 -6.21
N ARG A 227 14.89 -27.15 -5.51
CA ARG A 227 15.22 -28.55 -5.71
C ARG A 227 14.52 -29.40 -4.65
N ILE A 228 13.77 -30.41 -5.08
CA ILE A 228 13.12 -31.39 -4.19
C ILE A 228 14.06 -32.60 -4.05
N SER A 229 14.26 -33.08 -2.81
CA SER A 229 15.04 -34.28 -2.49
C SER A 229 14.40 -34.99 -1.30
N ARG A 230 14.97 -36.14 -0.92
CA ARG A 230 14.53 -36.89 0.28
C ARG A 230 14.67 -36.11 1.60
N ARG A 231 15.50 -35.04 1.60
CA ARG A 231 15.69 -34.15 2.77
C ARG A 231 14.68 -32.98 2.80
N GLY A 232 13.78 -32.90 1.83
CA GLY A 232 12.85 -31.80 1.68
C GLY A 232 13.17 -30.91 0.46
N ILE A 233 12.67 -29.69 0.48
CA ILE A 233 12.83 -28.68 -0.56
C ILE A 233 14.04 -27.81 -0.22
N SER A 234 15.02 -27.72 -1.09
CA SER A 234 16.16 -26.80 -0.89
C SER A 234 16.02 -25.56 -1.78
N TYR A 235 16.13 -24.41 -1.16
CA TYR A 235 16.13 -23.11 -1.81
C TYR A 235 17.05 -22.16 -1.05
N ASP A 236 17.93 -21.45 -1.77
CA ASP A 236 18.86 -20.44 -1.23
C ASP A 236 19.67 -20.91 0.00
N GLY A 237 20.18 -22.14 -0.06
CA GLY A 237 20.97 -22.73 1.04
C GLY A 237 20.16 -23.22 2.23
N LEU A 238 18.86 -23.02 2.25
CA LEU A 238 17.94 -23.47 3.30
C LEU A 238 17.20 -24.73 2.89
N TRP A 239 16.75 -25.49 3.89
CA TRP A 239 15.93 -26.69 3.72
C TRP A 239 14.56 -26.46 4.36
N TYR A 240 13.52 -26.72 3.58
CA TYR A 240 12.12 -26.62 3.99
C TYR A 240 11.54 -28.04 4.02
N ILE A 241 10.93 -28.41 5.13
CA ILE A 241 10.28 -29.71 5.35
C ILE A 241 8.81 -29.44 5.58
N ALA A 242 7.94 -30.10 4.78
CA ALA A 242 6.51 -30.04 5.01
C ALA A 242 6.14 -30.98 6.15
N GLU A 243 5.60 -30.46 7.25
CA GLU A 243 5.28 -31.27 8.45
C GLU A 243 4.21 -32.34 8.20
N HIS A 244 3.38 -32.20 7.18
CA HIS A 244 2.22 -33.10 6.94
C HIS A 244 2.10 -33.66 5.53
N ASP A 245 3.09 -33.49 4.64
CA ASP A 245 2.97 -33.94 3.25
C ASP A 245 3.72 -35.23 2.99
N ALA A 246 3.06 -36.37 3.28
CA ALA A 246 3.54 -37.70 2.95
C ALA A 246 3.73 -37.93 1.43
N GLU A 247 3.09 -37.13 0.56
CA GLU A 247 3.25 -37.22 -0.90
C GLU A 247 4.59 -36.69 -1.38
N LEU A 248 5.15 -35.64 -0.75
CA LEU A 248 6.48 -35.12 -1.10
C LEU A 248 7.59 -36.12 -0.71
N ALA A 249 7.39 -36.91 0.33
CA ALA A 249 8.32 -37.96 0.74
C ALA A 249 8.31 -39.17 -0.22
N ASN A 250 7.23 -39.40 -0.96
CA ASN A 250 7.04 -40.59 -1.81
C ASN A 250 7.37 -40.36 -3.30
N LYS A 251 7.54 -39.13 -3.76
CA LYS A 251 7.87 -38.83 -5.18
C LYS A 251 9.29 -39.18 -5.62
N ASN A 252 10.11 -39.77 -4.75
CA ASN A 252 11.50 -40.16 -5.04
C ASN A 252 11.76 -41.65 -4.70
N ARG A 253 10.79 -42.53 -4.87
CA ARG A 253 11.01 -43.98 -4.96
C ARG A 253 11.09 -44.41 -6.40
#